data_745913282671b49b6271a425b104721a
#
_entry.id   745913282671b49b6271a425b104721a
#
_cell.length_a   1.000
_cell.length_b   1.000
_cell.length_c   1.000
_cell.angle_alpha   90.00
_cell.angle_beta   90.00
_cell.angle_gamma   90.00
#
_symmetry.space_group_name_H-M   'P 1'
#
loop_
_entity.id
_entity.type
_entity.pdbx_description
1 polymer ?
#
loop_
_entity_poly.entity_id
_entity_poly.type
_entity_poly.pdbx_seq_one_letter_code
_entity_poly.pdbx_strand_id
1 'polypeptide(L)'
;MVDDFLAIDAAAEVARIQLFIREQAGERGRLVIGVSGGVDSDVVARLCIGAVGVERVRLFTVLQADMEKRHIRNARQLAQDLAAPLVELQLAEFPKQLLNVLGSVEPIERFSVTSPLDVGKAKNSLRTWIHSMYAERGYIVVGCSNRTEIETGFYLPFGDALCHIMPIAHLYKTQVRLLAQVVGTRPEVIQQPASAGYWSGETDLEDLAFWMFHGAPVLEELHLSESELTVVRNIYCQLSFEAIDRDLHLIGAGSDVEAVAQMSRLGVENAVRLIRLVRSVPLVKGRPLKVHPPMALPSSPLRQHQQSPPANRGRWHEC
;
A
#
# COMPACT_ATOMS: atom_id res chain seq x y z
N MET A 1 -13.51 21.89 5.30
CA MET A 1 -14.67 21.19 4.69
C MET A 1 -14.10 20.20 3.70
N VAL A 2 -14.51 18.92 3.79
CA VAL A 2 -14.17 17.93 2.73
C VAL A 2 -14.83 18.41 1.44
N ASP A 3 -14.10 18.33 0.34
CA ASP A 3 -14.63 18.68 -0.97
C ASP A 3 -15.80 17.74 -1.31
N ASP A 4 -16.90 18.25 -1.89
CA ASP A 4 -18.08 17.45 -2.23
C ASP A 4 -17.74 16.23 -3.10
N PHE A 5 -16.68 16.31 -3.91
CA PHE A 5 -16.19 15.20 -4.73
C PHE A 5 -15.62 14.03 -3.92
N LEU A 6 -15.14 14.28 -2.69
CA LEU A 6 -14.53 13.30 -1.81
C LEU A 6 -15.43 12.93 -0.62
N ALA A 7 -16.63 13.50 -0.55
CA ALA A 7 -17.58 13.24 0.51
C ALA A 7 -18.03 11.77 0.49
N ILE A 8 -17.98 11.12 1.65
CA ILE A 8 -18.47 9.75 1.86
C ILE A 8 -19.23 9.66 3.17
N ASP A 9 -20.19 8.76 3.26
CA ASP A 9 -20.71 8.30 4.55
C ASP A 9 -19.70 7.29 5.13
N ALA A 10 -18.83 7.78 5.99
CA ALA A 10 -17.75 6.97 6.54
C ALA A 10 -18.26 5.80 7.41
N ALA A 11 -19.41 5.93 8.07
CA ALA A 11 -19.98 4.84 8.86
C ALA A 11 -20.56 3.73 7.98
N ALA A 12 -21.29 4.11 6.94
CA ALA A 12 -21.78 3.17 5.94
C ALA A 12 -20.62 2.46 5.21
N GLU A 13 -19.56 3.21 4.92
CA GLU A 13 -18.38 2.66 4.25
C GLU A 13 -17.61 1.65 5.14
N VAL A 14 -17.44 1.95 6.42
CA VAL A 14 -16.90 0.99 7.40
C VAL A 14 -17.70 -0.31 7.39
N ALA A 15 -19.02 -0.23 7.45
CA ALA A 15 -19.89 -1.42 7.43
C ALA A 15 -19.74 -2.22 6.12
N ARG A 16 -19.63 -1.55 4.97
CA ARG A 16 -19.43 -2.16 3.65
C ARG A 16 -18.08 -2.88 3.56
N ILE A 17 -17.02 -2.25 4.03
CA ILE A 17 -15.67 -2.85 4.04
C ILE A 17 -15.62 -4.05 4.98
N GLN A 18 -16.22 -3.95 6.18
CA GLN A 18 -16.29 -5.09 7.11
C GLN A 18 -17.08 -6.26 6.54
N LEU A 19 -18.15 -6.00 5.78
CA LEU A 19 -18.88 -7.05 5.06
C LEU A 19 -17.98 -7.73 4.03
N PHE A 20 -17.32 -6.96 3.18
CA PHE A 20 -16.33 -7.49 2.21
C PHE A 20 -15.28 -8.37 2.89
N ILE A 21 -14.67 -7.90 4.00
CA ILE A 21 -13.66 -8.67 4.73
C ILE A 21 -14.27 -10.00 5.25
N ARG A 22 -15.47 -9.98 5.80
CA ARG A 22 -16.17 -11.20 6.26
C ARG A 22 -16.41 -12.19 5.13
N GLU A 23 -16.86 -11.72 3.97
CA GLU A 23 -17.09 -12.56 2.79
C GLU A 23 -15.78 -13.21 2.30
N GLN A 24 -14.69 -12.44 2.22
CA GLN A 24 -13.40 -12.98 1.80
C GLN A 24 -12.81 -13.97 2.83
N ALA A 25 -13.01 -13.71 4.11
CA ALA A 25 -12.49 -14.57 5.17
C ALA A 25 -13.35 -15.84 5.38
N GLY A 26 -14.63 -15.80 5.03
CA GLY A 26 -15.57 -16.87 5.36
C GLY A 26 -15.63 -17.15 6.87
N GLU A 27 -16.13 -18.31 7.26
CA GLU A 27 -16.34 -18.64 8.67
C GLU A 27 -15.03 -18.88 9.45
N ARG A 28 -13.96 -19.35 8.79
CA ARG A 28 -12.72 -19.86 9.43
C ARG A 28 -11.45 -19.17 8.99
N GLY A 29 -11.49 -18.29 7.99
CA GLY A 29 -10.31 -17.62 7.46
C GLY A 29 -9.63 -16.74 8.52
N ARG A 30 -8.32 -16.82 8.59
CA ARG A 30 -7.47 -16.01 9.47
C ARG A 30 -6.76 -14.95 8.65
N LEU A 31 -6.62 -13.75 9.21
CA LEU A 31 -6.03 -12.61 8.53
C LEU A 31 -4.65 -12.28 9.12
N VAL A 32 -3.73 -11.83 8.28
CA VAL A 32 -2.44 -11.30 8.73
C VAL A 32 -2.24 -9.90 8.14
N ILE A 33 -1.79 -8.96 8.97
CA ILE A 33 -1.63 -7.55 8.64
C ILE A 33 -0.27 -7.07 9.15
N GLY A 34 0.53 -6.48 8.26
CA GLY A 34 1.71 -5.73 8.66
C GLY A 34 1.32 -4.33 9.12
N VAL A 35 1.58 -3.99 10.38
CA VAL A 35 1.26 -2.67 10.93
C VAL A 35 2.51 -1.80 11.00
N SER A 36 2.48 -0.68 10.28
CA SER A 36 3.59 0.26 10.18
C SER A 36 3.57 1.34 11.27
N GLY A 37 2.46 1.50 11.98
CA GLY A 37 2.20 2.64 12.86
C GLY A 37 1.69 3.88 12.14
N GLY A 38 1.37 3.77 10.84
CA GLY A 38 0.68 4.79 10.05
C GLY A 38 -0.83 4.56 10.03
N VAL A 39 -1.58 5.59 9.61
CA VAL A 39 -3.05 5.62 9.64
C VAL A 39 -3.69 4.50 8.80
N ASP A 40 -3.14 4.17 7.64
CA ASP A 40 -3.73 3.16 6.75
C ASP A 40 -3.73 1.78 7.39
N SER A 41 -2.58 1.35 7.94
CA SER A 41 -2.46 0.07 8.63
C SER A 41 -3.27 0.02 9.94
N ASP A 42 -3.43 1.15 10.62
CA ASP A 42 -4.29 1.26 11.81
C ASP A 42 -5.76 1.04 11.43
N VAL A 43 -6.24 1.75 10.41
CA VAL A 43 -7.62 1.61 9.90
C VAL A 43 -7.90 0.17 9.43
N VAL A 44 -7.00 -0.41 8.65
CA VAL A 44 -7.17 -1.78 8.14
C VAL A 44 -7.21 -2.79 9.29
N ALA A 45 -6.34 -2.68 10.29
CA ALA A 45 -6.36 -3.58 11.44
C ALA A 45 -7.67 -3.49 12.23
N ARG A 46 -8.20 -2.26 12.47
CA ARG A 46 -9.49 -2.06 13.15
C ARG A 46 -10.65 -2.61 12.34
N LEU A 47 -10.67 -2.38 11.02
CA LEU A 47 -11.68 -2.94 10.12
C LEU A 47 -11.68 -4.47 10.12
N CYS A 48 -10.49 -5.09 10.06
CA CYS A 48 -10.36 -6.55 10.07
C CYS A 48 -10.82 -7.16 11.39
N ILE A 49 -10.39 -6.60 12.53
CA ILE A 49 -10.80 -7.09 13.86
C ILE A 49 -12.29 -6.88 14.07
N GLY A 50 -12.84 -5.73 13.68
CA GLY A 50 -14.29 -5.48 13.70
C GLY A 50 -15.10 -6.40 12.78
N ALA A 51 -14.49 -6.91 11.72
CA ALA A 51 -15.15 -7.83 10.80
C ALA A 51 -15.17 -9.28 11.29
N VAL A 52 -14.03 -9.80 11.79
CA VAL A 52 -13.87 -11.24 12.04
C VAL A 52 -13.51 -11.62 13.48
N GLY A 53 -13.30 -10.65 14.36
CA GLY A 53 -12.85 -10.86 15.73
C GLY A 53 -11.32 -10.93 15.86
N VAL A 54 -10.81 -10.60 17.05
CA VAL A 54 -9.36 -10.47 17.32
C VAL A 54 -8.62 -11.82 17.23
N GLU A 55 -9.27 -12.91 17.58
CA GLU A 55 -8.70 -14.28 17.54
C GLU A 55 -8.29 -14.71 16.15
N ARG A 56 -8.95 -14.18 15.13
CA ARG A 56 -8.73 -14.53 13.72
C ARG A 56 -7.72 -13.60 13.03
N VAL A 57 -7.20 -12.58 13.73
CA VAL A 57 -6.27 -11.61 13.17
C VAL A 57 -4.89 -11.73 13.80
N ARG A 58 -3.84 -11.64 12.99
CA ARG A 58 -2.44 -11.53 13.43
C ARG A 58 -1.87 -10.22 12.96
N LEU A 59 -1.32 -9.47 13.90
CA LEU A 59 -0.60 -8.23 13.62
C LEU A 59 0.90 -8.49 13.74
N PHE A 60 1.67 -7.97 12.81
CA PHE A 60 3.13 -7.93 12.96
C PHE A 60 3.68 -6.56 12.57
N THR A 61 4.81 -6.20 13.14
CA THR A 61 5.61 -5.04 12.73
C THR A 61 7.07 -5.44 12.57
N VAL A 62 7.74 -4.78 11.61
CA VAL A 62 9.18 -4.98 11.37
C VAL A 62 9.93 -3.81 11.99
N LEU A 63 10.76 -4.12 12.99
CA LEU A 63 11.61 -3.14 13.65
C LEU A 63 12.87 -2.92 12.83
N GLN A 64 13.11 -1.66 12.45
CA GLN A 64 14.22 -1.23 11.61
C GLN A 64 15.11 -0.26 12.39
N ALA A 65 16.42 -0.23 12.10
CA ALA A 65 17.40 0.55 12.85
C ALA A 65 17.10 2.06 12.85
N ASP A 66 16.64 2.59 11.74
CA ASP A 66 16.38 4.01 11.46
C ASP A 66 14.88 4.38 11.47
N MET A 67 14.03 3.44 11.92
CA MET A 67 12.60 3.69 12.05
C MET A 67 12.34 4.71 13.17
N GLU A 68 11.54 5.71 12.88
CA GLU A 68 11.14 6.68 13.90
C GLU A 68 10.38 6.01 15.06
N LYS A 69 10.76 6.32 16.28
CA LYS A 69 10.18 5.73 17.50
C LYS A 69 8.66 5.87 17.57
N ARG A 70 8.09 6.92 16.95
CA ARG A 70 6.63 7.13 16.90
C ARG A 70 5.91 5.97 16.20
N HIS A 71 6.44 5.44 15.12
CA HIS A 71 5.82 4.33 14.38
C HIS A 71 5.72 3.06 15.23
N ILE A 72 6.81 2.71 15.91
CA ILE A 72 6.83 1.54 16.81
C ILE A 72 5.84 1.74 17.96
N ARG A 73 5.84 2.94 18.58
CA ARG A 73 4.89 3.28 19.64
C ARG A 73 3.44 3.16 19.17
N ASN A 74 3.12 3.69 17.99
CA ASN A 74 1.76 3.65 17.45
C ASN A 74 1.32 2.20 17.12
N ALA A 75 2.19 1.38 16.56
CA ALA A 75 1.89 -0.04 16.30
C ALA A 75 1.61 -0.81 17.61
N ARG A 76 2.41 -0.59 18.65
CA ARG A 76 2.17 -1.16 19.98
C ARG A 76 0.88 -0.67 20.61
N GLN A 77 0.60 0.63 20.49
CA GLN A 77 -0.60 1.23 21.04
C GLN A 77 -1.86 0.71 20.33
N LEU A 78 -1.83 0.58 19.00
CA LEU A 78 -2.90 -0.06 18.22
C LEU A 78 -3.18 -1.48 18.74
N ALA A 79 -2.14 -2.29 18.92
CA ALA A 79 -2.29 -3.64 19.44
C ALA A 79 -2.90 -3.69 20.84
N GLN A 80 -2.52 -2.76 21.72
CA GLN A 80 -3.13 -2.61 23.05
C GLN A 80 -4.59 -2.19 22.97
N ASP A 81 -4.93 -1.19 22.15
CA ASP A 81 -6.30 -0.70 21.98
C ASP A 81 -7.25 -1.79 21.47
N LEU A 82 -6.74 -2.70 20.66
CA LEU A 82 -7.50 -3.80 20.06
C LEU A 82 -7.40 -5.11 20.85
N ALA A 83 -6.67 -5.13 21.97
CA ALA A 83 -6.33 -6.34 22.71
C ALA A 83 -5.78 -7.46 21.80
N ALA A 84 -5.06 -7.08 20.74
CA ALA A 84 -4.54 -7.97 19.71
C ALA A 84 -3.05 -8.29 19.96
N PRO A 85 -2.62 -9.55 19.78
CA PRO A 85 -1.21 -9.88 19.88
C PRO A 85 -0.43 -9.25 18.71
N LEU A 86 0.69 -8.59 19.04
CA LEU A 86 1.61 -8.00 18.07
C LEU A 86 2.92 -8.80 18.05
N VAL A 87 3.30 -9.27 16.86
CA VAL A 87 4.60 -9.90 16.63
C VAL A 87 5.59 -8.83 16.18
N GLU A 88 6.62 -8.59 16.98
CA GLU A 88 7.69 -7.64 16.66
C GLU A 88 8.91 -8.38 16.09
N LEU A 89 9.26 -8.08 14.85
CA LEU A 89 10.34 -8.76 14.12
C LEU A 89 11.56 -7.83 14.03
N GLN A 90 12.65 -8.24 14.70
CA GLN A 90 13.93 -7.55 14.70
C GLN A 90 14.72 -7.90 13.41
N LEU A 91 14.57 -7.08 12.38
CA LEU A 91 15.22 -7.28 11.09
C LEU A 91 16.10 -6.08 10.69
N ALA A 92 16.62 -5.35 11.67
CA ALA A 92 17.34 -4.08 11.47
C ALA A 92 18.50 -4.20 10.47
N GLU A 93 19.32 -5.25 10.59
CA GLU A 93 20.51 -5.45 9.78
C GLU A 93 20.27 -6.31 8.52
N PHE A 94 19.16 -7.01 8.45
CA PHE A 94 18.91 -7.99 7.39
C PHE A 94 18.86 -7.38 5.98
N PRO A 95 18.23 -6.18 5.76
CA PRO A 95 18.24 -5.54 4.45
C PRO A 95 19.65 -5.25 3.93
N LYS A 96 20.52 -4.76 4.81
CA LYS A 96 21.92 -4.45 4.44
C LYS A 96 22.73 -5.72 4.14
N GLN A 97 22.51 -6.80 4.91
CA GLN A 97 23.14 -8.09 4.65
C GLN A 97 22.74 -8.63 3.27
N LEU A 98 21.45 -8.58 2.93
CA LEU A 98 20.97 -9.00 1.62
C LEU A 98 21.58 -8.16 0.49
N LEU A 99 21.60 -6.84 0.63
CA LEU A 99 22.19 -5.93 -0.36
C LEU A 99 23.70 -6.14 -0.54
N ASN A 100 24.43 -6.43 0.53
CA ASN A 100 25.85 -6.77 0.44
C ASN A 100 26.07 -8.04 -0.39
N VAL A 101 25.24 -9.07 -0.20
CA VAL A 101 25.30 -10.29 -1.00
C VAL A 101 24.98 -9.99 -2.46
N LEU A 102 23.87 -9.28 -2.72
CA LEU A 102 23.47 -8.92 -4.07
C LEU A 102 24.54 -8.08 -4.78
N GLY A 103 25.06 -7.04 -4.15
CA GLY A 103 26.09 -6.19 -4.74
C GLY A 103 27.42 -6.93 -5.01
N SER A 104 27.71 -8.01 -4.28
CA SER A 104 28.91 -8.82 -4.50
C SER A 104 28.79 -9.78 -5.68
N VAL A 105 27.56 -10.28 -5.97
CA VAL A 105 27.31 -11.29 -7.03
C VAL A 105 26.72 -10.67 -8.28
N GLU A 106 26.09 -9.49 -8.19
CA GLU A 106 25.46 -8.75 -9.29
C GLU A 106 25.98 -7.30 -9.36
N PRO A 107 27.22 -7.09 -9.87
CA PRO A 107 27.82 -5.75 -9.89
C PRO A 107 27.23 -4.82 -10.95
N ILE A 108 26.49 -5.34 -11.95
CA ILE A 108 25.93 -4.55 -13.06
C ILE A 108 24.84 -3.62 -12.52
N GLU A 109 23.93 -4.14 -11.71
CA GLU A 109 22.79 -3.39 -11.16
C GLU A 109 23.17 -2.45 -9.99
N ARG A 110 24.43 -2.54 -9.50
CA ARG A 110 25.01 -1.65 -8.50
C ARG A 110 24.20 -1.55 -7.19
N PHE A 111 23.56 -2.63 -6.75
CA PHE A 111 22.88 -2.67 -5.45
C PHE A 111 23.79 -2.17 -4.34
N SER A 112 23.30 -1.22 -3.54
CA SER A 112 24.15 -0.52 -2.57
C SER A 112 23.50 -0.44 -1.19
N VAL A 113 24.30 -0.76 -0.16
CA VAL A 113 23.92 -0.55 1.25
C VAL A 113 23.97 0.91 1.68
N THR A 114 24.59 1.78 0.85
CA THR A 114 24.67 3.21 1.10
C THR A 114 23.56 3.99 0.40
N SER A 115 22.83 3.36 -0.54
CA SER A 115 21.65 3.96 -1.16
C SER A 115 20.44 3.85 -0.22
N PRO A 116 19.87 4.97 0.26
CA PRO A 116 18.65 4.96 1.06
C PRO A 116 17.48 4.28 0.34
N LEU A 117 17.38 4.46 -0.98
CA LEU A 117 16.32 3.84 -1.79
C LEU A 117 16.45 2.32 -1.85
N ASP A 118 17.65 1.77 -2.08
CA ASP A 118 17.86 0.33 -2.11
C ASP A 118 17.58 -0.29 -0.73
N VAL A 119 18.07 0.34 0.33
CA VAL A 119 17.79 -0.10 1.70
C VAL A 119 16.29 -0.03 2.00
N GLY A 120 15.61 1.05 1.61
CA GLY A 120 14.15 1.21 1.77
C GLY A 120 13.36 0.14 1.01
N LYS A 121 13.71 -0.13 -0.26
CA LYS A 121 13.09 -1.19 -1.07
C LYS A 121 13.31 -2.58 -0.45
N ALA A 122 14.54 -2.87 -0.01
CA ALA A 122 14.85 -4.15 0.65
C ALA A 122 14.04 -4.33 1.95
N LYS A 123 13.90 -3.26 2.76
CA LYS A 123 13.07 -3.26 3.97
C LYS A 123 11.60 -3.59 3.66
N ASN A 124 11.04 -2.99 2.61
CA ASN A 124 9.65 -3.25 2.22
C ASN A 124 9.49 -4.69 1.69
N SER A 125 10.41 -5.16 0.85
CA SER A 125 10.37 -6.51 0.30
C SER A 125 10.44 -7.61 1.37
N LEU A 126 11.10 -7.37 2.51
CA LEU A 126 11.10 -8.31 3.63
C LEU A 126 9.71 -8.55 4.22
N ARG A 127 8.82 -7.56 4.19
CA ARG A 127 7.43 -7.74 4.63
C ARG A 127 6.72 -8.78 3.77
N THR A 128 7.00 -8.80 2.47
CA THR A 128 6.45 -9.79 1.54
C THR A 128 6.88 -11.21 1.89
N TRP A 129 8.15 -11.40 2.26
CA TRP A 129 8.63 -12.69 2.74
C TRP A 129 7.86 -13.15 3.99
N ILE A 130 7.65 -12.26 4.96
CA ILE A 130 6.87 -12.56 6.17
C ILE A 130 5.42 -12.91 5.78
N HIS A 131 4.80 -12.11 4.91
CA HIS A 131 3.45 -12.37 4.41
C HIS A 131 3.34 -13.75 3.76
N SER A 132 4.33 -14.16 2.93
CA SER A 132 4.32 -15.47 2.29
C SER A 132 4.40 -16.61 3.31
N MET A 133 5.19 -16.46 4.39
CA MET A 133 5.27 -17.46 5.46
C MET A 133 3.92 -17.65 6.19
N TYR A 134 3.13 -16.60 6.34
CA TYR A 134 1.77 -16.71 6.87
C TYR A 134 0.78 -17.27 5.84
N ALA A 135 0.90 -16.87 4.57
CA ALA A 135 0.06 -17.38 3.49
C ALA A 135 0.17 -18.89 3.35
N GLU A 136 1.39 -19.45 3.42
CA GLU A 136 1.65 -20.90 3.41
C GLU A 136 1.04 -21.64 4.62
N ARG A 137 0.59 -20.91 5.65
CA ARG A 137 -0.14 -21.44 6.80
C ARG A 137 -1.65 -21.17 6.72
N GLY A 138 -2.15 -20.77 5.54
CA GLY A 138 -3.56 -20.53 5.26
C GLY A 138 -4.09 -19.20 5.79
N TYR A 139 -3.22 -18.22 6.06
CA TYR A 139 -3.67 -16.85 6.35
C TYR A 139 -3.97 -16.08 5.07
N ILE A 140 -4.96 -15.24 5.14
CA ILE A 140 -5.25 -14.23 4.11
C ILE A 140 -4.38 -13.02 4.43
N VAL A 141 -3.50 -12.67 3.50
CA VAL A 141 -2.65 -11.48 3.60
C VAL A 141 -3.47 -10.26 3.23
N VAL A 142 -3.52 -9.29 4.12
CA VAL A 142 -4.28 -8.04 3.94
C VAL A 142 -3.32 -6.89 3.67
N GLY A 143 -3.48 -6.26 2.51
CA GLY A 143 -2.75 -5.05 2.11
C GLY A 143 -3.40 -3.78 2.65
N CYS A 144 -2.59 -2.76 2.88
CA CYS A 144 -2.99 -1.49 3.46
C CYS A 144 -2.93 -0.31 2.48
N SER A 145 -2.62 -0.55 1.20
CA SER A 145 -2.53 0.54 0.22
C SER A 145 -3.89 1.15 -0.06
N ASN A 146 -3.94 2.47 -0.10
CA ASN A 146 -5.09 3.27 -0.47
C ASN A 146 -5.04 3.68 -1.94
N ARG A 147 -6.11 4.28 -2.45
CA ARG A 147 -6.23 4.67 -3.86
C ARG A 147 -5.20 5.72 -4.27
N THR A 148 -4.93 6.72 -3.42
CA THR A 148 -3.93 7.75 -3.69
C THR A 148 -2.56 7.14 -3.93
N GLU A 149 -2.13 6.21 -3.07
CA GLU A 149 -0.86 5.49 -3.22
C GLU A 149 -0.82 4.65 -4.50
N ILE A 150 -1.90 3.94 -4.82
CA ILE A 150 -1.97 3.12 -6.03
C ILE A 150 -1.89 3.98 -7.29
N GLU A 151 -2.65 5.08 -7.36
CA GLU A 151 -2.70 5.94 -8.54
C GLU A 151 -1.42 6.76 -8.74
N THR A 152 -0.75 7.14 -7.66
CA THR A 152 0.53 7.87 -7.71
C THR A 152 1.76 6.97 -7.78
N GLY A 153 1.61 5.66 -7.57
CA GLY A 153 2.69 4.69 -7.65
C GLY A 153 3.48 4.49 -6.34
N PHE A 154 2.92 4.94 -5.20
CA PHE A 154 3.51 4.74 -3.87
C PHE A 154 3.34 3.30 -3.37
N TYR A 155 3.85 2.35 -4.13
CA TYR A 155 3.88 0.93 -3.77
C TYR A 155 5.05 0.22 -4.45
N LEU A 156 5.46 -0.91 -3.89
CA LEU A 156 6.37 -1.84 -4.54
C LEU A 156 5.58 -3.03 -5.09
N PRO A 157 5.67 -3.32 -6.42
CA PRO A 157 4.90 -4.39 -7.04
C PRO A 157 5.11 -5.77 -6.38
N PHE A 158 6.34 -6.05 -5.95
CA PHE A 158 6.72 -7.26 -5.23
C PHE A 158 7.01 -6.98 -3.75
N GLY A 159 6.35 -5.99 -3.18
CA GLY A 159 6.39 -5.62 -1.78
C GLY A 159 4.97 -5.57 -1.21
N ASP A 160 4.58 -4.38 -0.79
CA ASP A 160 3.27 -4.08 -0.20
C ASP A 160 2.07 -4.29 -1.15
N ALA A 161 2.30 -4.33 -2.48
CA ALA A 161 1.25 -4.67 -3.45
C ALA A 161 0.92 -6.18 -3.49
N LEU A 162 1.78 -7.07 -2.96
CA LEU A 162 1.52 -8.51 -2.90
C LEU A 162 0.68 -8.88 -1.68
N CYS A 163 -0.62 -8.98 -1.89
CA CYS A 163 -1.59 -9.38 -0.86
C CYS A 163 -2.81 -10.06 -1.51
N HIS A 164 -3.63 -10.72 -0.69
CA HIS A 164 -4.84 -11.38 -1.16
C HIS A 164 -6.01 -10.40 -1.28
N ILE A 165 -6.12 -9.45 -0.35
CA ILE A 165 -7.18 -8.43 -0.34
C ILE A 165 -6.61 -7.07 0.05
N MET A 166 -7.19 -5.99 -0.49
CA MET A 166 -6.87 -4.58 -0.18
C MET A 166 -8.16 -3.84 0.19
N PRO A 167 -8.57 -3.85 1.45
CA PRO A 167 -9.89 -3.34 1.87
C PRO A 167 -10.11 -1.86 1.60
N ILE A 168 -9.05 -1.05 1.58
CA ILE A 168 -9.12 0.42 1.42
C ILE A 168 -8.57 0.91 0.07
N ALA A 169 -8.30 0.02 -0.89
CA ALA A 169 -7.70 0.35 -2.18
C ALA A 169 -8.57 1.28 -3.07
N HIS A 170 -9.86 1.38 -2.78
CA HIS A 170 -10.82 2.25 -3.48
C HIS A 170 -10.96 3.63 -2.83
N LEU A 171 -10.38 3.85 -1.64
CA LEU A 171 -10.48 5.08 -0.87
C LEU A 171 -9.24 5.95 -1.09
N TYR A 172 -9.46 7.24 -1.32
CA TYR A 172 -8.40 8.23 -1.28
C TYR A 172 -7.88 8.47 0.15
N LYS A 173 -6.66 8.99 0.29
CA LYS A 173 -6.03 9.26 1.60
C LYS A 173 -6.89 10.10 2.52
N THR A 174 -7.54 11.13 1.97
CA THR A 174 -8.48 11.98 2.71
C THR A 174 -9.69 11.20 3.23
N GLN A 175 -10.22 10.28 2.44
CA GLN A 175 -11.32 9.40 2.82
C GLN A 175 -10.89 8.39 3.90
N VAL A 176 -9.68 7.83 3.80
CA VAL A 176 -9.12 6.95 4.85
C VAL A 176 -9.04 7.69 6.19
N ARG A 177 -8.66 8.97 6.19
CA ARG A 177 -8.65 9.79 7.42
C ARG A 177 -10.04 10.00 8.01
N LEU A 178 -11.09 10.08 7.19
CA LEU A 178 -12.48 10.11 7.67
C LEU A 178 -12.88 8.78 8.32
N LEU A 179 -12.55 7.66 7.68
CA LEU A 179 -12.79 6.33 8.28
C LEU A 179 -12.02 6.16 9.58
N ALA A 180 -10.80 6.65 9.66
CA ALA A 180 -9.94 6.57 10.84
C ALA A 180 -10.64 7.16 12.08
N GLN A 181 -11.36 8.28 11.93
CA GLN A 181 -12.14 8.87 13.01
C GLN A 181 -13.28 7.95 13.48
N VAL A 182 -13.97 7.31 12.54
CA VAL A 182 -15.12 6.43 12.83
C VAL A 182 -14.70 5.13 13.50
N VAL A 183 -13.57 4.53 13.04
CA VAL A 183 -13.07 3.27 13.62
C VAL A 183 -12.29 3.46 14.91
N GLY A 184 -12.09 4.72 15.38
CA GLY A 184 -11.45 5.03 16.65
C GLY A 184 -9.92 5.02 16.58
N THR A 185 -9.34 5.34 15.43
CA THR A 185 -7.90 5.62 15.32
C THR A 185 -7.54 6.85 16.18
N ARG A 186 -6.43 6.81 16.87
CA ARG A 186 -6.00 7.90 17.75
C ARG A 186 -5.69 9.17 16.96
N PRO A 187 -6.06 10.37 17.47
CA PRO A 187 -5.84 11.65 16.79
C PRO A 187 -4.39 11.88 16.37
N GLU A 188 -3.42 11.48 17.20
CA GLU A 188 -1.98 11.62 16.89
C GLU A 188 -1.54 10.76 15.71
N VAL A 189 -2.20 9.63 15.43
CA VAL A 189 -1.94 8.79 14.25
C VAL A 189 -2.58 9.40 13.01
N ILE A 190 -3.80 9.96 13.13
CA ILE A 190 -4.49 10.62 12.03
C ILE A 190 -3.74 11.87 11.55
N GLN A 191 -3.18 12.63 12.50
CA GLN A 191 -2.53 13.91 12.24
C GLN A 191 -1.06 13.80 11.84
N GLN A 192 -0.43 12.63 12.07
CA GLN A 192 0.98 12.48 11.72
C GLN A 192 1.19 12.60 10.21
N PRO A 193 2.31 13.18 9.75
CA PRO A 193 2.69 13.16 8.35
C PRO A 193 2.74 11.73 7.81
N ALA A 194 2.16 11.51 6.62
CA ALA A 194 2.30 10.24 5.94
C ALA A 194 3.75 10.06 5.49
N SER A 195 4.29 8.85 5.67
CA SER A 195 5.67 8.51 5.35
C SER A 195 5.78 7.02 5.06
N ALA A 196 6.55 6.64 4.05
CA ALA A 196 6.91 5.26 3.75
C ALA A 196 7.83 4.66 4.84
N GLY A 197 8.48 5.50 5.66
CA GLY A 197 9.33 5.11 6.77
C GLY A 197 10.67 4.54 6.34
N TYR A 198 11.22 5.01 5.21
CA TYR A 198 12.53 4.57 4.73
C TYR A 198 13.66 5.22 5.53
N TRP A 199 13.52 6.49 5.89
CA TRP A 199 14.45 7.22 6.74
C TRP A 199 13.72 8.23 7.63
N SER A 200 14.43 8.80 8.59
CA SER A 200 13.85 9.78 9.51
C SER A 200 13.59 11.12 8.81
N GLY A 201 12.40 11.67 9.01
CA GLY A 201 11.98 12.96 8.44
C GLY A 201 11.37 12.88 7.04
N GLU A 202 11.37 11.72 6.40
CA GLU A 202 10.71 11.49 5.12
C GLU A 202 9.20 11.74 5.19
N THR A 203 8.64 12.30 4.12
CA THR A 203 7.18 12.40 3.95
C THR A 203 6.75 12.03 2.53
N ASP A 204 5.58 11.40 2.41
CA ASP A 204 5.02 11.01 1.11
C ASP A 204 4.82 12.22 0.17
N LEU A 205 4.51 13.41 0.73
CA LEU A 205 4.34 14.62 -0.08
C LEU A 205 5.66 15.16 -0.63
N GLU A 206 6.76 14.98 0.10
CA GLU A 206 8.09 15.34 -0.38
C GLU A 206 8.49 14.42 -1.55
N ASP A 207 8.35 13.12 -1.38
CA ASP A 207 8.62 12.15 -2.45
C ASP A 207 7.74 12.41 -3.67
N LEU A 208 6.45 12.72 -3.45
CA LEU A 208 5.53 13.04 -4.54
C LEU A 208 5.98 14.30 -5.29
N ALA A 209 6.51 15.32 -4.61
CA ALA A 209 7.05 16.51 -5.26
C ALA A 209 8.23 16.18 -6.18
N PHE A 210 9.16 15.30 -5.74
CA PHE A 210 10.24 14.79 -6.59
C PHE A 210 9.71 14.02 -7.80
N TRP A 211 8.70 13.15 -7.62
CA TRP A 211 8.13 12.36 -8.70
C TRP A 211 7.35 13.21 -9.69
N MET A 212 6.64 14.22 -9.21
CA MET A 212 5.94 15.19 -10.07
C MET A 212 6.95 16.05 -10.86
N PHE A 213 8.07 16.43 -10.27
CA PHE A 213 9.15 17.12 -10.97
C PHE A 213 9.75 16.22 -12.06
N HIS A 214 10.08 14.99 -11.73
CA HIS A 214 10.64 13.99 -12.65
C HIS A 214 9.62 13.55 -13.72
N GLY A 215 8.33 13.50 -13.36
CA GLY A 215 7.22 13.09 -14.22
C GLY A 215 6.96 11.58 -14.23
N ALA A 216 7.59 10.84 -13.30
CA ALA A 216 7.40 9.40 -13.09
C ALA A 216 7.87 9.02 -11.67
N PRO A 217 7.43 7.85 -11.11
CA PRO A 217 8.01 7.32 -9.90
C PRO A 217 9.52 7.16 -10.01
N VAL A 218 10.24 7.65 -9.01
CA VAL A 218 11.71 7.62 -8.98
C VAL A 218 12.18 6.24 -8.52
N LEU A 219 13.02 5.61 -9.31
CA LEU A 219 13.60 4.29 -9.01
C LEU A 219 15.04 4.36 -8.52
N GLU A 220 15.73 5.46 -8.80
CA GLU A 220 17.13 5.71 -8.44
C GLU A 220 17.25 7.10 -7.82
N GLU A 221 18.36 7.36 -7.13
CA GLU A 221 18.62 8.68 -6.54
C GLU A 221 18.76 9.75 -7.63
N LEU A 222 18.01 10.85 -7.48
CA LEU A 222 18.11 11.99 -8.39
C LEU A 222 19.22 12.94 -7.94
N HIS A 223 20.15 13.23 -8.84
CA HIS A 223 21.18 14.25 -8.64
C HIS A 223 20.70 15.58 -9.24
N LEU A 224 20.05 16.41 -8.41
CA LEU A 224 19.47 17.68 -8.83
C LEU A 224 20.38 18.86 -8.50
N SER A 225 20.39 19.86 -9.38
CA SER A 225 21.01 21.17 -9.12
C SER A 225 20.19 21.98 -8.11
N GLU A 226 20.78 23.01 -7.51
CA GLU A 226 20.07 23.90 -6.58
C GLU A 226 18.84 24.57 -7.21
N SER A 227 18.89 24.89 -8.50
CA SER A 227 17.74 25.46 -9.22
C SER A 227 16.59 24.44 -9.35
N GLU A 228 16.90 23.17 -9.64
CA GLU A 228 15.91 22.10 -9.71
C GLU A 228 15.33 21.77 -8.34
N LEU A 229 16.15 21.72 -7.29
CA LEU A 229 15.69 21.57 -5.91
C LEU A 229 14.74 22.71 -5.50
N THR A 230 14.98 23.93 -5.98
CA THR A 230 14.06 25.06 -5.76
C THR A 230 12.71 24.81 -6.40
N VAL A 231 12.66 24.25 -7.61
CA VAL A 231 11.41 23.88 -8.27
C VAL A 231 10.68 22.78 -7.47
N VAL A 232 11.38 21.75 -7.02
CA VAL A 232 10.80 20.67 -6.19
C VAL A 232 10.21 21.24 -4.90
N ARG A 233 10.92 22.13 -4.20
CA ARG A 233 10.40 22.82 -2.99
C ARG A 233 9.13 23.61 -3.29
N ASN A 234 9.09 24.31 -4.41
CA ASN A 234 7.89 25.08 -4.82
C ASN A 234 6.70 24.16 -5.11
N ILE A 235 6.92 23.00 -5.71
CA ILE A 235 5.90 21.96 -5.88
C ILE A 235 5.41 21.53 -4.50
N TYR A 236 6.33 21.06 -3.63
CA TYR A 236 6.02 20.58 -2.28
C TYR A 236 5.15 21.55 -1.47
N CYS A 237 5.50 22.84 -1.47
CA CYS A 237 4.75 23.86 -0.74
C CYS A 237 3.28 24.03 -1.19
N GLN A 238 2.93 23.53 -2.37
CA GLN A 238 1.56 23.61 -2.91
C GLN A 238 0.80 22.29 -2.77
N LEU A 239 1.46 21.19 -2.31
CA LEU A 239 0.81 19.92 -2.19
C LEU A 239 0.01 19.79 -0.89
N SER A 240 -1.15 19.19 -1.01
CA SER A 240 -1.94 18.64 0.08
C SER A 240 -2.67 17.40 -0.42
N PHE A 241 -2.95 16.44 0.47
CA PHE A 241 -3.73 15.26 0.06
C PHE A 241 -5.12 15.62 -0.45
N GLU A 242 -5.74 16.66 0.11
CA GLU A 242 -7.06 17.15 -0.32
C GLU A 242 -7.03 17.62 -1.79
N ALA A 243 -5.98 18.32 -2.19
CA ALA A 243 -5.82 18.80 -3.56
C ALA A 243 -5.44 17.66 -4.52
N ILE A 244 -4.53 16.78 -4.09
CA ILE A 244 -4.09 15.61 -4.86
C ILE A 244 -5.27 14.67 -5.11
N ASP A 245 -5.99 14.26 -4.06
CA ASP A 245 -7.09 13.30 -4.14
C ASP A 245 -8.23 13.83 -5.02
N ARG A 246 -8.50 15.13 -4.95
CA ARG A 246 -9.47 15.78 -5.84
C ARG A 246 -9.04 15.68 -7.31
N ASP A 247 -7.80 16.02 -7.61
CA ASP A 247 -7.29 15.96 -8.98
C ASP A 247 -7.24 14.52 -9.50
N LEU A 248 -6.86 13.55 -8.65
CA LEU A 248 -6.92 12.12 -8.97
C LEU A 248 -8.36 11.67 -9.27
N HIS A 249 -9.34 12.15 -8.50
CA HIS A 249 -10.74 11.87 -8.75
C HIS A 249 -11.20 12.40 -10.13
N LEU A 250 -10.84 13.63 -10.48
CA LEU A 250 -11.16 14.23 -11.78
C LEU A 250 -10.49 13.45 -12.94
N ILE A 251 -9.22 13.07 -12.78
CA ILE A 251 -8.48 12.24 -13.76
C ILE A 251 -9.18 10.88 -13.93
N GLY A 252 -9.54 10.22 -12.83
CA GLY A 252 -10.21 8.92 -12.82
C GLY A 252 -11.64 8.96 -13.42
N ALA A 253 -12.32 10.09 -13.31
CA ALA A 253 -13.63 10.33 -13.93
C ALA A 253 -13.54 10.60 -15.46
N GLY A 254 -12.34 10.62 -16.04
CA GLY A 254 -12.14 10.83 -17.46
C GLY A 254 -12.19 12.28 -17.91
N SER A 255 -12.03 13.24 -17.00
CA SER A 255 -11.89 14.65 -17.35
C SER A 255 -10.66 14.87 -18.24
N ASP A 256 -10.78 15.76 -19.22
CA ASP A 256 -9.62 16.12 -20.04
C ASP A 256 -8.57 16.92 -19.24
N VAL A 257 -7.37 17.03 -19.80
CA VAL A 257 -6.22 17.67 -19.11
C VAL A 257 -6.52 19.13 -18.80
N GLU A 258 -7.18 19.82 -19.72
CA GLU A 258 -7.55 21.22 -19.60
C GLU A 258 -8.58 21.43 -18.49
N ALA A 259 -9.59 20.57 -18.42
CA ALA A 259 -10.61 20.62 -17.38
C ALA A 259 -10.02 20.35 -15.99
N VAL A 260 -9.16 19.33 -15.85
CA VAL A 260 -8.45 19.05 -14.60
C VAL A 260 -7.61 20.26 -14.20
N ALA A 261 -6.80 20.79 -15.13
CA ALA A 261 -5.92 21.92 -14.84
C ALA A 261 -6.66 23.19 -14.42
N GLN A 262 -7.84 23.48 -15.00
CA GLN A 262 -8.66 24.62 -14.65
C GLN A 262 -9.35 24.49 -13.28
N MET A 263 -9.72 23.26 -12.90
CA MET A 263 -10.40 22.98 -11.63
C MET A 263 -9.43 22.62 -10.48
N SER A 264 -8.16 22.41 -10.79
CA SER A 264 -7.14 21.98 -9.84
C SER A 264 -6.87 23.03 -8.76
N ARG A 265 -6.74 22.56 -7.53
CA ARG A 265 -6.23 23.37 -6.41
C ARG A 265 -4.71 23.40 -6.33
N LEU A 266 -4.02 22.57 -7.11
CA LEU A 266 -2.56 22.55 -7.22
C LEU A 266 -2.01 23.60 -8.18
N GLY A 267 -2.92 24.29 -8.92
CA GLY A 267 -2.55 25.14 -10.04
C GLY A 267 -2.27 24.34 -11.32
N VAL A 268 -2.39 25.03 -12.47
CA VAL A 268 -2.32 24.41 -13.81
C VAL A 268 -1.05 23.58 -14.01
N GLU A 269 0.11 24.13 -13.66
CA GLU A 269 1.39 23.45 -13.87
C GLU A 269 1.52 22.15 -13.06
N ASN A 270 1.17 22.19 -11.78
CA ASN A 270 1.24 21.01 -10.91
C ASN A 270 0.16 19.98 -11.25
N ALA A 271 -1.02 20.40 -11.70
CA ALA A 271 -2.03 19.48 -12.22
C ALA A 271 -1.50 18.68 -13.45
N VAL A 272 -0.86 19.37 -14.39
CA VAL A 272 -0.23 18.72 -15.56
C VAL A 272 0.89 17.77 -15.13
N ARG A 273 1.71 18.15 -14.13
CA ARG A 273 2.75 17.28 -13.57
C ARG A 273 2.15 16.03 -12.93
N LEU A 274 1.07 16.16 -12.15
CA LEU A 274 0.37 15.04 -11.53
C LEU A 274 -0.23 14.11 -12.59
N ILE A 275 -0.89 14.63 -13.62
CA ILE A 275 -1.42 13.83 -14.73
C ILE A 275 -0.30 13.03 -15.41
N ARG A 276 0.85 13.67 -15.66
CA ARG A 276 2.01 13.02 -16.27
C ARG A 276 2.52 11.89 -15.39
N LEU A 277 2.66 12.12 -14.08
CA LEU A 277 3.04 11.12 -13.11
C LEU A 277 2.09 9.92 -13.13
N VAL A 278 0.78 10.15 -12.96
CA VAL A 278 -0.25 9.08 -12.94
C VAL A 278 -0.19 8.21 -14.22
N ARG A 279 -0.05 8.85 -15.37
CA ARG A 279 0.07 8.13 -16.65
C ARG A 279 1.34 7.30 -16.78
N SER A 280 2.41 7.67 -16.07
CA SER A 280 3.68 6.94 -16.07
C SER A 280 3.69 5.70 -15.17
N VAL A 281 2.87 5.68 -14.11
CA VAL A 281 2.84 4.61 -13.11
C VAL A 281 2.71 3.20 -13.71
N PRO A 282 1.77 2.92 -14.64
CA PRO A 282 1.67 1.60 -15.24
C PRO A 282 2.90 1.19 -16.06
N LEU A 283 3.67 2.15 -16.58
CA LEU A 283 4.86 1.89 -17.37
C LEU A 283 6.06 1.59 -16.47
N VAL A 284 6.21 2.30 -15.36
CA VAL A 284 7.36 2.21 -14.45
C VAL A 284 7.18 1.10 -13.42
N LYS A 285 6.00 1.01 -12.80
CA LYS A 285 5.73 0.03 -11.73
C LYS A 285 5.20 -1.31 -12.24
N GLY A 286 4.90 -1.40 -13.53
CA GLY A 286 4.10 -2.50 -14.02
C GLY A 286 2.66 -2.42 -13.50
N ARG A 287 1.78 -3.21 -14.07
CA ARG A 287 0.43 -3.32 -13.53
C ARG A 287 0.50 -4.19 -12.27
N PRO A 288 0.06 -3.69 -11.09
CA PRO A 288 -0.20 -4.58 -9.97
C PRO A 288 -1.09 -5.71 -10.52
N LEU A 289 -0.86 -6.94 -10.05
CA LEU A 289 -1.58 -8.14 -10.50
C LEU A 289 -3.04 -7.78 -10.83
N LYS A 290 -3.31 -7.48 -12.10
CA LYS A 290 -4.67 -7.47 -12.56
C LYS A 290 -5.08 -8.93 -12.54
N VAL A 291 -5.92 -9.27 -11.58
CA VAL A 291 -6.77 -10.43 -11.74
C VAL A 291 -7.46 -10.18 -13.08
N HIS A 292 -7.11 -10.93 -14.11
CA HIS A 292 -7.91 -10.95 -15.31
C HIS A 292 -9.35 -11.13 -14.84
N PRO A 293 -10.32 -10.31 -15.32
CA PRO A 293 -11.69 -10.69 -15.14
C PRO A 293 -11.75 -12.15 -15.60
N PRO A 294 -12.38 -13.06 -14.83
CA PRO A 294 -12.45 -14.43 -15.22
C PRO A 294 -12.89 -14.41 -16.68
N MET A 295 -12.11 -15.04 -17.56
CA MET A 295 -12.59 -15.27 -18.92
C MET A 295 -14.00 -15.78 -18.73
N ALA A 296 -14.98 -15.11 -19.33
CA ALA A 296 -16.31 -15.67 -19.40
C ALA A 296 -16.11 -17.09 -19.95
N LEU A 297 -16.13 -18.07 -19.05
CA LEU A 297 -16.05 -19.46 -19.50
C LEU A 297 -17.20 -19.58 -20.47
N PRO A 298 -16.95 -20.00 -21.73
CA PRO A 298 -18.03 -20.22 -22.65
C PRO A 298 -19.08 -21.04 -21.90
N SER A 299 -20.31 -20.57 -21.89
CA SER A 299 -21.42 -21.22 -21.22
C SER A 299 -21.54 -22.61 -21.79
N SER A 300 -20.98 -23.63 -21.06
CA SER A 300 -21.03 -25.03 -21.33
C SER A 300 -20.12 -25.59 -22.42
N PRO A 301 -19.70 -26.81 -22.46
CA PRO A 301 -20.35 -28.10 -22.15
C PRO A 301 -19.73 -28.89 -21.00
N LEU A 302 -18.92 -28.29 -20.17
CA LEU A 302 -18.22 -28.99 -19.07
C LEU A 302 -19.14 -29.52 -17.96
N ARG A 303 -20.46 -29.21 -17.99
CA ARG A 303 -21.40 -29.74 -17.01
C ARG A 303 -21.88 -31.18 -17.31
N GLN A 304 -21.51 -31.76 -18.44
CA GLN A 304 -21.94 -33.13 -18.77
C GLN A 304 -20.90 -34.22 -18.45
N HIS A 305 -19.72 -33.87 -17.93
CA HIS A 305 -18.69 -34.87 -17.57
C HIS A 305 -18.43 -35.02 -16.08
N GLN A 306 -19.38 -34.65 -15.21
CA GLN A 306 -19.27 -34.85 -13.76
C GLN A 306 -19.73 -36.23 -13.29
N GLN A 307 -19.59 -37.29 -14.09
CA GLN A 307 -19.73 -38.67 -13.63
C GLN A 307 -18.57 -39.51 -14.09
N SER A 308 -17.37 -39.11 -13.74
CA SER A 308 -16.24 -40.04 -13.71
C SER A 308 -16.01 -40.49 -12.29
N PRO A 309 -15.90 -41.78 -12.02
CA PRO A 309 -15.65 -42.28 -10.68
C PRO A 309 -14.32 -41.73 -10.15
N PRO A 310 -14.14 -41.62 -8.83
CA PRO A 310 -12.93 -41.06 -8.23
C PRO A 310 -11.72 -41.85 -8.69
N ALA A 311 -10.74 -41.14 -9.26
CA ALA A 311 -9.46 -41.71 -9.61
C ALA A 311 -8.82 -42.34 -8.37
N ASN A 312 -8.49 -43.62 -8.49
CA ASN A 312 -7.83 -44.44 -7.47
C ASN A 312 -6.57 -43.72 -6.98
N ARG A 313 -6.55 -43.20 -5.77
CA ARG A 313 -5.36 -42.71 -5.08
C ARG A 313 -4.56 -43.92 -4.60
N GLY A 314 -3.72 -44.43 -5.44
CA GLY A 314 -2.82 -45.48 -5.05
C GLY A 314 -1.74 -45.69 -6.08
N ARG A 315 -0.48 -45.52 -5.61
CA ARG A 315 0.80 -45.84 -6.28
C ARG A 315 1.52 -44.69 -6.97
N TRP A 316 2.15 -43.88 -6.14
CA TRP A 316 3.40 -43.24 -6.49
C TRP A 316 4.52 -43.78 -5.56
N HIS A 317 4.70 -45.13 -5.58
CA HIS A 317 5.89 -45.78 -5.03
C HIS A 317 6.37 -46.65 -6.17
N GLU A 318 7.38 -46.19 -6.84
CA GLU A 318 8.28 -46.88 -7.76
C GLU A 318 8.55 -46.00 -8.99
N CYS A 319 9.51 -45.06 -8.80
CA CYS A 319 10.61 -44.79 -9.75
C CYS A 319 11.65 -43.96 -9.01
#